data_9903fb217d69beb501372ad5cc92e6ae
#
_entry.id   9903fb217d69beb501372ad5cc92e6ae
#
_cell.length_a   1.000
_cell.length_b   1.000
_cell.length_c   1.000
_cell.angle_alpha   90.00
_cell.angle_beta   90.00
_cell.angle_gamma   90.00
#
_symmetry.space_group_name_H-M   'P 1'
#
loop_
_entity.id
_entity.type
_entity.pdbx_description
1 polymer ?
#
loop_
_entity_poly.entity_id
_entity_poly.type
_entity_poly.pdbx_seq_one_letter_code
_entity_poly.pdbx_strand_id
1 'polypeptide(L)'
;MIESKSKIASLEESNAYIQKILNSMKLFLDCLHFPIAIINVEGRYVYYNEESAEIDGCSREFALGNLLLNVYKKMRPEESTMLQSLQTGRCYSSHEQNYFNARGKLLNYMHTTTPLFNQIGQTVGAIEIGWDVSQITKLQNQILLLTKKLQSRQNKQIRPGESSVKIITRSPLMLKIIEDARMLAASNVPVVIMGESGTGKELIAQLIQSESNRKNNVFVTLNCGALTETLIDSSLFGTIKGAFTGADNSQGYLEFANGGTLFLDEFNSMPPSMQVKLLRFLQNRTFSRVGSPKQLTSDVRIIVAMNENPLRLIEKGTLRADLYWRLCVGQIELPPLRERREDIPLLV
;
A
#
# COMPACT_ATOMS: atom_id res chain seq x y z
N MET A 1 32.74 -35.21 19.52
CA MET A 1 31.75 -36.26 19.84
C MET A 1 30.77 -35.86 20.95
N ILE A 2 31.15 -35.13 22.00
CA ILE A 2 30.27 -34.65 23.08
C ILE A 2 29.40 -33.49 22.59
N GLU A 3 29.96 -32.53 21.86
CA GLU A 3 29.21 -31.39 21.26
C GLU A 3 28.16 -31.83 20.24
N SER A 4 28.44 -32.85 19.43
CA SER A 4 27.46 -33.38 18.46
C SER A 4 26.29 -34.08 19.15
N LYS A 5 26.54 -34.81 20.27
CA LYS A 5 25.44 -35.41 21.07
C LYS A 5 24.56 -34.38 21.77
N SER A 6 25.14 -33.31 22.32
CA SER A 6 24.40 -32.20 22.93
C SER A 6 23.52 -31.46 21.92
N LYS A 7 24.02 -31.25 20.70
CA LYS A 7 23.26 -30.60 19.62
C LYS A 7 22.12 -31.47 19.09
N ILE A 8 22.32 -32.79 19.02
CA ILE A 8 21.25 -33.74 18.63
C ILE A 8 20.16 -33.77 19.69
N ALA A 9 20.49 -33.86 20.98
CA ALA A 9 19.50 -33.86 22.07
C ALA A 9 18.67 -32.57 22.09
N SER A 10 19.30 -31.43 21.88
CA SER A 10 18.61 -30.11 21.78
C SER A 10 17.65 -30.02 20.58
N LEU A 11 17.99 -30.65 19.46
CA LEU A 11 17.13 -30.73 18.27
C LEU A 11 15.92 -31.64 18.50
N GLU A 12 16.13 -32.79 19.14
CA GLU A 12 15.06 -33.72 19.50
C GLU A 12 14.06 -33.10 20.47
N GLU A 13 14.54 -32.36 21.50
CA GLU A 13 13.69 -31.62 22.44
C GLU A 13 12.88 -30.52 21.74
N SER A 14 13.47 -29.76 20.84
CA SER A 14 12.78 -28.73 20.07
C SER A 14 11.71 -29.31 19.14
N ASN A 15 12.00 -30.39 18.48
CA ASN A 15 11.04 -31.09 17.60
C ASN A 15 9.89 -31.71 18.42
N ALA A 16 10.17 -32.32 19.59
CA ALA A 16 9.13 -32.85 20.46
C ALA A 16 8.22 -31.75 21.00
N TYR A 17 8.77 -30.59 21.32
CA TYR A 17 8.00 -29.43 21.79
C TYR A 17 7.02 -28.91 20.71
N ILE A 18 7.49 -28.73 19.46
CA ILE A 18 6.63 -28.35 18.33
C ILE A 18 5.53 -29.38 18.10
N GLN A 19 5.85 -30.67 18.10
CA GLN A 19 4.86 -31.73 17.91
C GLN A 19 3.78 -31.71 19.00
N LYS A 20 4.14 -31.42 20.24
CA LYS A 20 3.19 -31.26 21.35
C LYS A 20 2.23 -30.10 21.11
N ILE A 21 2.73 -28.95 20.65
CA ILE A 21 1.91 -27.78 20.29
C ILE A 21 0.98 -28.14 19.12
N LEU A 22 1.52 -28.74 18.06
CA LEU A 22 0.75 -29.11 16.89
C LEU A 22 -0.38 -30.08 17.22
N ASN A 23 -0.12 -31.10 18.05
CA ASN A 23 -1.14 -32.08 18.45
C ASN A 23 -2.31 -31.45 19.22
N SER A 24 -2.06 -30.35 19.97
CA SER A 24 -3.12 -29.63 20.67
C SER A 24 -3.87 -28.59 19.82
N MET A 25 -3.24 -28.09 18.73
CA MET A 25 -3.81 -27.04 17.90
C MET A 25 -4.23 -27.49 16.50
N LYS A 26 -3.92 -28.72 16.10
CA LYS A 26 -4.09 -29.19 14.72
C LYS A 26 -5.51 -29.03 14.20
N LEU A 27 -6.51 -29.41 14.99
CA LEU A 27 -7.92 -29.28 14.60
C LEU A 27 -8.30 -27.81 14.37
N PHE A 28 -7.79 -26.92 15.21
CA PHE A 28 -8.02 -25.48 15.04
C PHE A 28 -7.35 -24.94 13.76
N LEU A 29 -6.08 -25.31 13.53
CA LEU A 29 -5.35 -24.88 12.32
C LEU A 29 -5.96 -25.46 11.04
N ASP A 30 -6.47 -26.71 11.06
CA ASP A 30 -7.13 -27.34 9.93
C ASP A 30 -8.53 -26.73 9.64
N CYS A 31 -9.15 -26.03 10.60
CA CYS A 31 -10.42 -25.31 10.38
C CYS A 31 -10.22 -23.90 9.78
N LEU A 32 -9.00 -23.40 9.76
CA LEU A 32 -8.70 -22.09 9.20
C LEU A 32 -8.50 -22.21 7.69
N HIS A 33 -9.34 -21.52 6.92
CA HIS A 33 -9.26 -21.49 5.46
C HIS A 33 -8.20 -20.50 4.96
N PHE A 34 -7.02 -20.50 5.57
CA PHE A 34 -5.86 -19.71 5.18
C PHE A 34 -4.65 -20.64 5.01
N PRO A 35 -3.77 -20.38 4.06
CA PRO A 35 -2.48 -21.06 3.99
C PRO A 35 -1.70 -20.92 5.28
N ILE A 36 -1.37 -22.02 5.90
CA ILE A 36 -0.61 -22.09 7.14
C ILE A 36 0.49 -23.12 6.99
N ALA A 37 1.72 -22.69 7.26
CA ALA A 37 2.89 -23.53 7.26
C ALA A 37 3.71 -23.32 8.53
N ILE A 38 4.28 -24.41 9.06
CA ILE A 38 5.18 -24.35 10.22
C ILE A 38 6.42 -25.15 9.89
N ILE A 39 7.60 -24.53 10.13
CA ILE A 39 8.89 -25.21 10.02
C ILE A 39 9.53 -25.37 11.39
N ASN A 40 10.35 -26.42 11.55
CA ASN A 40 11.18 -26.62 12.72
C ASN A 40 12.52 -25.85 12.61
N VAL A 41 13.40 -25.99 13.61
CA VAL A 41 14.72 -25.35 13.64
C VAL A 41 15.66 -25.75 12.50
N GLU A 42 15.40 -26.89 11.86
CA GLU A 42 16.16 -27.35 10.69
C GLU A 42 15.63 -26.75 9.38
N GLY A 43 14.52 -25.98 9.40
CA GLY A 43 13.85 -25.48 8.23
C GLY A 43 12.99 -26.51 7.50
N ARG A 44 12.60 -27.63 8.19
CA ARG A 44 11.71 -28.67 7.64
C ARG A 44 10.27 -28.36 8.00
N TYR A 45 9.36 -28.57 7.05
CA TYR A 45 7.93 -28.46 7.30
C TYR A 45 7.45 -29.54 8.28
N VAL A 46 6.90 -29.10 9.41
CA VAL A 46 6.26 -29.97 10.42
C VAL A 46 4.74 -29.85 10.40
N TYR A 47 4.23 -28.76 9.82
CA TYR A 47 2.82 -28.57 9.53
C TYR A 47 2.67 -27.82 8.19
N TYR A 48 1.67 -28.22 7.43
CA TYR A 48 1.35 -27.68 6.11
C TYR A 48 -0.09 -28.07 5.78
N ASN A 49 -1.01 -27.10 5.62
CA ASN A 49 -2.42 -27.40 5.36
C ASN A 49 -2.73 -27.50 3.85
N GLU A 50 -3.97 -27.88 3.53
CA GLU A 50 -4.41 -28.03 2.15
C GLU A 50 -4.42 -26.69 1.39
N GLU A 51 -4.76 -25.59 2.05
CA GLU A 51 -4.73 -24.26 1.46
C GLU A 51 -3.31 -23.85 1.01
N SER A 52 -2.29 -24.21 1.81
CA SER A 52 -0.89 -24.05 1.40
C SER A 52 -0.55 -24.93 0.19
N ALA A 53 -1.03 -26.18 0.18
CA ALA A 53 -0.79 -27.10 -0.92
C ALA A 53 -1.41 -26.62 -2.24
N GLU A 54 -2.60 -26.04 -2.20
CA GLU A 54 -3.26 -25.45 -3.37
C GLU A 54 -2.51 -24.26 -3.94
N ILE A 55 -2.13 -23.32 -3.09
CA ILE A 55 -1.42 -22.08 -3.51
C ILE A 55 -0.04 -22.44 -4.05
N ASP A 56 0.70 -23.28 -3.32
CA ASP A 56 2.07 -23.61 -3.71
C ASP A 56 2.13 -24.65 -4.84
N GLY A 57 1.01 -25.32 -5.09
CA GLY A 57 0.91 -26.29 -6.18
C GLY A 57 1.75 -27.55 -5.99
N CYS A 58 2.00 -27.92 -4.72
CA CYS A 58 2.63 -29.18 -4.31
C CYS A 58 1.72 -29.92 -3.34
N SER A 59 1.88 -31.24 -3.20
CA SER A 59 1.08 -31.96 -2.25
C SER A 59 1.58 -31.79 -0.82
N ARG A 60 0.66 -31.88 0.15
CA ARG A 60 0.96 -31.82 1.57
C ARG A 60 1.99 -32.88 1.99
N GLU A 61 1.84 -34.11 1.46
CA GLU A 61 2.74 -35.25 1.75
C GLU A 61 4.17 -34.93 1.23
N PHE A 62 4.29 -34.25 0.10
CA PHE A 62 5.59 -33.83 -0.41
C PHE A 62 6.22 -32.75 0.45
N ALA A 63 5.45 -31.76 0.93
CA ALA A 63 5.98 -30.67 1.74
C ALA A 63 6.42 -31.15 3.12
N LEU A 64 5.61 -31.97 3.81
CA LEU A 64 5.88 -32.44 5.16
C LEU A 64 7.20 -33.23 5.25
N GLY A 65 8.05 -32.84 6.21
CA GLY A 65 9.38 -33.42 6.44
C GLY A 65 10.47 -32.91 5.49
N ASN A 66 10.10 -32.29 4.37
CA ASN A 66 11.09 -31.71 3.45
C ASN A 66 11.58 -30.32 3.92
N LEU A 67 12.80 -29.96 3.52
CA LEU A 67 13.34 -28.62 3.71
C LEU A 67 12.54 -27.62 2.87
N LEU A 68 12.29 -26.43 3.40
CA LEU A 68 11.62 -25.34 2.73
C LEU A 68 12.24 -25.05 1.34
N LEU A 69 13.55 -24.98 1.24
CA LEU A 69 14.25 -24.72 -0.02
C LEU A 69 14.16 -25.87 -1.05
N ASN A 70 13.78 -27.06 -0.63
CA ASN A 70 13.51 -28.17 -1.55
C ASN A 70 12.12 -28.05 -2.18
N VAL A 71 11.17 -27.43 -1.47
CA VAL A 71 9.82 -27.13 -1.98
C VAL A 71 9.91 -25.92 -2.92
N TYR A 72 10.64 -24.88 -2.56
CA TYR A 72 10.84 -23.68 -3.36
C TYR A 72 12.24 -23.58 -3.97
N LYS A 73 12.51 -24.38 -4.98
CA LYS A 73 13.83 -24.54 -5.61
C LYS A 73 14.47 -23.26 -6.16
N LYS A 74 13.68 -22.20 -6.41
CA LYS A 74 14.16 -20.92 -6.93
C LYS A 74 14.32 -19.85 -5.86
N MET A 75 13.91 -20.14 -4.61
CA MET A 75 14.01 -19.20 -3.48
C MET A 75 15.40 -19.28 -2.85
N ARG A 76 16.01 -18.15 -2.60
CA ARG A 76 17.26 -18.07 -1.83
C ARG A 76 16.95 -18.01 -0.34
N PRO A 77 17.86 -18.50 0.55
CA PRO A 77 17.63 -18.47 2.00
C PRO A 77 17.30 -17.06 2.52
N GLU A 78 17.94 -16.04 1.95
CA GLU A 78 17.78 -14.63 2.32
C GLU A 78 16.42 -14.05 1.86
N GLU A 79 15.70 -14.74 1.01
CA GLU A 79 14.37 -14.35 0.54
C GLU A 79 13.25 -14.97 1.39
N SER A 80 13.54 -15.98 2.21
CA SER A 80 12.55 -16.66 3.05
C SER A 80 12.42 -15.98 4.42
N THR A 81 11.28 -15.37 4.67
CA THR A 81 10.96 -14.78 5.98
C THR A 81 10.90 -15.82 7.08
N MET A 82 10.49 -17.06 6.78
CA MET A 82 10.50 -18.16 7.74
C MET A 82 11.92 -18.51 8.20
N LEU A 83 12.88 -18.64 7.27
CA LEU A 83 14.28 -18.91 7.60
C LEU A 83 14.94 -17.72 8.31
N GLN A 84 14.65 -16.50 7.87
CA GLN A 84 15.11 -15.29 8.56
C GLN A 84 14.54 -15.20 9.98
N SER A 85 13.26 -15.54 10.17
CA SER A 85 12.60 -15.56 11.47
C SER A 85 13.26 -16.57 12.43
N LEU A 86 13.62 -17.76 11.93
CA LEU A 86 14.39 -18.74 12.69
C LEU A 86 15.74 -18.22 13.16
N GLN A 87 16.46 -17.51 12.30
CA GLN A 87 17.82 -17.03 12.59
C GLN A 87 17.84 -15.80 13.48
N THR A 88 16.90 -14.88 13.28
CA THR A 88 16.93 -13.55 13.88
C THR A 88 15.94 -13.38 15.02
N GLY A 89 14.93 -14.27 15.15
CA GLY A 89 13.81 -14.12 16.08
C GLY A 89 12.86 -12.98 15.71
N ARG A 90 12.92 -12.41 14.50
CA ARG A 90 12.07 -11.31 14.06
C ARG A 90 10.72 -11.81 13.56
N CYS A 91 9.66 -11.02 13.86
CA CYS A 91 8.35 -11.15 13.24
C CYS A 91 8.26 -10.31 11.97
N TYR A 92 7.59 -10.83 10.97
CA TYR A 92 7.24 -10.13 9.73
C TYR A 92 5.72 -10.04 9.67
N SER A 93 5.15 -8.85 9.81
CA SER A 93 3.69 -8.64 9.80
C SER A 93 3.26 -8.03 8.46
N SER A 94 2.22 -8.59 7.86
CA SER A 94 1.64 -8.11 6.58
C SER A 94 2.71 -7.87 5.52
N HIS A 95 3.65 -8.81 5.40
CA HIS A 95 4.75 -8.72 4.45
C HIS A 95 4.28 -9.19 3.07
N GLU A 96 4.44 -8.32 2.06
CA GLU A 96 4.12 -8.64 0.68
C GLU A 96 5.36 -9.21 -0.01
N GLN A 97 5.25 -10.41 -0.54
CA GLN A 97 6.35 -11.10 -1.20
C GLN A 97 5.90 -11.70 -2.53
N ASN A 98 6.74 -11.52 -3.55
CA ASN A 98 6.59 -12.20 -4.82
C ASN A 98 7.51 -13.41 -4.88
N TYR A 99 6.96 -14.60 -5.11
CA TYR A 99 7.74 -15.83 -5.24
C TYR A 99 7.18 -16.77 -6.30
N PHE A 100 8.02 -17.67 -6.80
CA PHE A 100 7.59 -18.74 -7.69
C PHE A 100 7.18 -19.95 -6.89
N ASN A 101 5.92 -20.38 -7.03
CA ASN A 101 5.47 -21.62 -6.41
C ASN A 101 6.13 -22.86 -7.04
N ALA A 102 5.83 -24.04 -6.51
CA ALA A 102 6.43 -25.30 -6.97
C ALA A 102 6.14 -25.62 -8.45
N ARG A 103 5.02 -25.09 -9.01
CA ARG A 103 4.66 -25.22 -10.43
C ARG A 103 5.29 -24.12 -11.31
N GLY A 104 6.09 -23.23 -10.75
CA GLY A 104 6.70 -22.12 -11.47
C GLY A 104 5.76 -20.98 -11.77
N LYS A 105 4.55 -20.95 -11.17
CA LYS A 105 3.64 -19.81 -11.21
C LYS A 105 4.14 -18.74 -10.24
N LEU A 106 4.24 -17.53 -10.71
CA LEU A 106 4.59 -16.39 -9.87
C LEU A 106 3.33 -15.92 -9.12
N LEU A 107 3.44 -15.83 -7.81
CA LEU A 107 2.37 -15.42 -6.89
C LEU A 107 2.75 -14.10 -6.23
N ASN A 108 1.74 -13.28 -5.97
CA ASN A 108 1.84 -12.16 -5.04
C ASN A 108 1.18 -12.60 -3.73
N TYR A 109 1.99 -12.76 -2.70
CA TYR A 109 1.60 -13.37 -1.44
C TYR A 109 1.80 -12.39 -0.29
N MET A 110 0.74 -12.16 0.46
CA MET A 110 0.80 -11.39 1.68
C MET A 110 0.78 -12.35 2.86
N HIS A 111 1.75 -12.21 3.77
CA HIS A 111 1.87 -13.13 4.88
C HIS A 111 2.38 -12.46 6.16
N THR A 112 2.15 -13.14 7.26
CA THR A 112 2.74 -12.87 8.57
C THR A 112 3.54 -14.06 8.98
N THR A 113 4.83 -13.85 9.30
CA THR A 113 5.73 -14.89 9.78
C THR A 113 6.17 -14.57 11.20
N THR A 114 6.01 -15.54 12.11
CA THR A 114 6.32 -15.37 13.53
C THR A 114 7.20 -16.53 14.01
N PRO A 115 8.30 -16.26 14.74
CA PRO A 115 9.08 -17.31 15.38
C PRO A 115 8.30 -17.98 16.50
N LEU A 116 8.49 -19.29 16.68
CA LEU A 116 7.95 -20.05 17.77
C LEU A 116 9.03 -20.28 18.83
N PHE A 117 8.70 -19.97 20.08
CA PHE A 117 9.62 -20.10 21.22
C PHE A 117 9.20 -21.21 22.18
N ASN A 118 10.18 -21.86 22.79
CA ASN A 118 9.93 -22.75 23.93
C ASN A 118 9.76 -21.92 25.23
N GLN A 119 9.50 -22.61 26.34
CA GLN A 119 9.29 -21.97 27.67
C GLN A 119 10.51 -21.19 28.19
N ILE A 120 11.71 -21.45 27.67
CA ILE A 120 12.95 -20.75 28.05
C ILE A 120 13.36 -19.69 27.03
N GLY A 121 12.48 -19.35 26.08
CA GLY A 121 12.69 -18.27 25.12
C GLY A 121 13.59 -18.62 23.92
N GLN A 122 13.91 -19.87 23.68
CA GLN A 122 14.68 -20.29 22.51
C GLN A 122 13.74 -20.52 21.32
N THR A 123 14.17 -20.10 20.12
CA THR A 123 13.44 -20.35 18.87
C THR A 123 13.45 -21.85 18.55
N VAL A 124 12.26 -22.43 18.41
CA VAL A 124 12.06 -23.86 18.09
C VAL A 124 11.47 -24.07 16.71
N GLY A 125 10.99 -23.02 16.05
CA GLY A 125 10.40 -23.05 14.73
C GLY A 125 9.94 -21.69 14.26
N ALA A 126 9.26 -21.66 13.11
CA ALA A 126 8.55 -20.48 12.62
C ALA A 126 7.21 -20.89 12.01
N ILE A 127 6.18 -20.07 12.24
CA ILE A 127 4.87 -20.19 11.62
C ILE A 127 4.67 -19.07 10.62
N GLU A 128 4.10 -19.41 9.47
CA GLU A 128 3.66 -18.46 8.46
C GLU A 128 2.18 -18.67 8.15
N ILE A 129 1.46 -17.55 8.10
CA ILE A 129 0.05 -17.49 7.71
C ILE A 129 -0.07 -16.41 6.65
N GLY A 130 -0.72 -16.70 5.53
CA GLY A 130 -0.87 -15.71 4.48
C GLY A 130 -1.98 -16.03 3.48
N TRP A 131 -2.00 -15.29 2.36
CA TRP A 131 -3.00 -15.44 1.30
C TRP A 131 -2.49 -14.89 -0.03
N ASP A 132 -2.97 -15.45 -1.14
CA ASP A 132 -2.69 -14.99 -2.49
C ASP A 132 -3.51 -13.73 -2.80
N VAL A 133 -2.84 -12.60 -2.94
CA VAL A 133 -3.45 -11.31 -3.31
C VAL A 133 -3.40 -11.03 -4.83
N SER A 134 -2.92 -11.97 -5.63
CA SER A 134 -2.75 -11.79 -7.09
C SER A 134 -4.04 -11.42 -7.80
N GLN A 135 -5.18 -12.01 -7.41
CA GLN A 135 -6.49 -11.68 -8.00
C GLN A 135 -6.98 -10.30 -7.57
N ILE A 136 -6.81 -9.95 -6.31
CA ILE A 136 -7.17 -8.64 -5.76
C ILE A 136 -6.37 -7.56 -6.50
N THR A 137 -5.07 -7.75 -6.65
CA THR A 137 -4.19 -6.85 -7.39
C THR A 137 -4.60 -6.70 -8.86
N LYS A 138 -5.00 -7.80 -9.52
CA LYS A 138 -5.51 -7.74 -10.90
C LYS A 138 -6.81 -6.95 -11.01
N LEU A 139 -7.77 -7.19 -10.12
CA LEU A 139 -9.05 -6.48 -10.09
C LEU A 139 -8.85 -4.99 -9.81
N GLN A 140 -8.01 -4.64 -8.87
CA GLN A 140 -7.65 -3.26 -8.57
C GLN A 140 -7.02 -2.55 -9.77
N ASN A 141 -6.10 -3.23 -10.48
CA ASN A 141 -5.52 -2.71 -11.73
C ASN A 141 -6.58 -2.53 -12.83
N GLN A 142 -7.55 -3.43 -12.95
CA GLN A 142 -8.66 -3.29 -13.90
C GLN A 142 -9.56 -2.11 -13.55
N ILE A 143 -9.92 -1.94 -12.28
CA ILE A 143 -10.68 -0.78 -11.79
C ILE A 143 -9.92 0.50 -12.12
N LEU A 144 -8.62 0.54 -11.85
CA LEU A 144 -7.75 1.69 -12.16
C LEU A 144 -7.77 2.03 -13.66
N LEU A 145 -7.64 1.03 -14.53
CA LEU A 145 -7.69 1.23 -15.98
C LEU A 145 -9.06 1.72 -16.45
N LEU A 146 -10.15 1.20 -15.88
CA LEU A 146 -11.51 1.64 -16.18
C LEU A 146 -11.76 3.07 -15.70
N THR A 147 -11.29 3.41 -14.50
CA THR A 147 -11.37 4.78 -13.96
C THR A 147 -10.62 5.77 -14.85
N LYS A 148 -9.39 5.44 -15.27
CA LYS A 148 -8.63 6.25 -16.26
C LYS A 148 -9.40 6.44 -17.57
N LYS A 149 -10.02 5.38 -18.10
CA LYS A 149 -10.84 5.45 -19.33
C LYS A 149 -12.10 6.31 -19.16
N LEU A 150 -12.77 6.22 -18.00
CA LEU A 150 -13.95 7.03 -17.69
C LEU A 150 -13.56 8.50 -17.53
N GLN A 151 -12.52 8.81 -16.80
CA GLN A 151 -12.03 10.19 -16.62
C GLN A 151 -11.61 10.81 -17.97
N SER A 152 -10.93 10.05 -18.85
CA SER A 152 -10.58 10.53 -20.18
C SER A 152 -11.80 10.78 -21.08
N ARG A 153 -12.91 10.05 -20.88
CA ARG A 153 -14.17 10.27 -21.60
C ARG A 153 -14.93 11.46 -21.04
N GLN A 154 -15.00 11.63 -19.71
CA GLN A 154 -15.64 12.76 -19.06
C GLN A 154 -14.95 14.08 -19.42
N ASN A 155 -13.61 14.12 -19.41
CA ASN A 155 -12.86 15.31 -19.83
C ASN A 155 -13.06 15.68 -21.31
N LYS A 156 -13.46 14.72 -22.18
CA LYS A 156 -13.85 15.02 -23.58
C LYS A 156 -15.30 15.53 -23.71
N GLN A 157 -16.14 15.31 -22.70
CA GLN A 157 -17.56 15.71 -22.72
C GLN A 157 -17.89 16.94 -21.88
N ILE A 158 -16.94 17.44 -21.04
CA ILE A 158 -17.16 18.68 -20.29
C ILE A 158 -17.10 19.84 -21.28
N ARG A 159 -18.26 20.36 -21.63
CA ARG A 159 -18.37 21.62 -22.36
C ARG A 159 -17.82 22.73 -21.47
N PRO A 160 -17.01 23.67 -22.00
CA PRO A 160 -16.56 24.82 -21.23
C PRO A 160 -17.77 25.59 -20.71
N GLY A 161 -17.97 25.64 -19.41
CA GLY A 161 -19.01 26.46 -18.77
C GLY A 161 -20.02 25.78 -17.84
N GLU A 162 -20.09 24.43 -17.77
CA GLU A 162 -21.19 23.76 -17.04
C GLU A 162 -20.82 23.07 -15.71
N SER A 163 -19.59 23.16 -15.23
CA SER A 163 -19.18 22.52 -13.96
C SER A 163 -18.77 23.55 -12.91
N SER A 164 -19.69 24.40 -12.50
CA SER A 164 -19.48 25.10 -11.23
C SER A 164 -19.70 24.10 -10.09
N VAL A 165 -18.63 23.71 -9.40
CA VAL A 165 -18.72 22.94 -8.15
C VAL A 165 -19.57 23.74 -7.17
N LYS A 166 -20.79 23.26 -6.87
CA LYS A 166 -21.70 23.95 -5.97
C LYS A 166 -21.42 23.50 -4.54
N ILE A 167 -20.69 24.32 -3.80
CA ILE A 167 -20.55 24.14 -2.35
C ILE A 167 -21.72 24.84 -1.67
N ILE A 168 -22.53 24.07 -0.95
CA ILE A 168 -23.70 24.60 -0.23
C ILE A 168 -23.25 24.95 1.18
N THR A 169 -23.27 26.23 1.51
CA THR A 169 -22.90 26.75 2.85
C THR A 169 -23.55 28.10 3.12
N ARG A 170 -23.79 28.39 4.39
CA ARG A 170 -24.09 29.71 4.93
C ARG A 170 -23.08 30.15 5.99
N SER A 171 -22.17 29.26 6.36
CA SER A 171 -21.15 29.53 7.37
C SER A 171 -20.18 30.60 6.87
N PRO A 172 -20.01 31.71 7.60
CA PRO A 172 -19.03 32.76 7.25
C PRO A 172 -17.60 32.21 7.15
N LEU A 173 -17.27 31.22 8.00
CA LEU A 173 -15.96 30.55 7.99
C LEU A 173 -15.74 29.79 6.67
N MET A 174 -16.75 29.04 6.21
CA MET A 174 -16.67 28.33 4.94
C MET A 174 -16.63 29.27 3.73
N LEU A 175 -17.37 30.38 3.78
CA LEU A 175 -17.33 31.39 2.71
C LEU A 175 -15.92 31.97 2.57
N LYS A 176 -15.24 32.30 3.69
CA LYS A 176 -13.84 32.73 3.67
C LYS A 176 -12.93 31.66 3.11
N ILE A 177 -13.10 30.40 3.50
CA ILE A 177 -12.30 29.28 2.98
C ILE A 177 -12.48 29.12 1.46
N ILE A 178 -13.68 29.33 0.95
CA ILE A 178 -13.96 29.30 -0.50
C ILE A 178 -13.22 30.43 -1.22
N GLU A 179 -13.16 31.63 -0.63
CA GLU A 179 -12.39 32.76 -1.17
C GLU A 179 -10.90 32.47 -1.17
N ASP A 180 -10.36 31.93 -0.07
CA ASP A 180 -8.95 31.49 0.02
C ASP A 180 -8.62 30.42 -1.03
N ALA A 181 -9.54 29.44 -1.23
CA ALA A 181 -9.40 28.43 -2.27
C ALA A 181 -9.36 29.02 -3.69
N ARG A 182 -10.16 30.06 -3.97
CA ARG A 182 -10.14 30.81 -5.23
C ARG A 182 -8.84 31.55 -5.45
N MET A 183 -8.33 32.22 -4.42
CA MET A 183 -7.02 32.86 -4.50
C MET A 183 -5.90 31.86 -4.81
N LEU A 184 -5.91 30.71 -4.14
CA LEU A 184 -4.95 29.64 -4.41
C LEU A 184 -5.14 29.02 -5.80
N ALA A 185 -6.37 28.99 -6.34
CA ALA A 185 -6.65 28.46 -7.68
C ALA A 185 -5.87 29.21 -8.77
N ALA A 186 -5.70 30.54 -8.64
CA ALA A 186 -4.98 31.35 -9.62
C ALA A 186 -3.48 31.01 -9.72
N SER A 187 -2.91 30.34 -8.75
CA SER A 187 -1.50 29.95 -8.71
C SER A 187 -1.30 28.46 -9.07
N ASN A 188 -0.06 28.09 -9.43
CA ASN A 188 0.31 26.68 -9.65
C ASN A 188 1.01 26.05 -8.44
N VAL A 189 0.97 26.67 -7.28
CA VAL A 189 1.61 26.14 -6.07
C VAL A 189 0.91 24.87 -5.60
N PRO A 190 1.62 23.95 -4.94
CA PRO A 190 0.98 22.82 -4.24
C PRO A 190 0.06 23.35 -3.14
N VAL A 191 -1.03 22.61 -2.88
CA VAL A 191 -2.01 22.97 -1.84
C VAL A 191 -2.25 21.78 -0.94
N VAL A 192 -2.22 22.01 0.37
CA VAL A 192 -2.59 21.05 1.42
C VAL A 192 -3.98 21.41 1.94
N ILE A 193 -4.91 20.49 1.87
CA ILE A 193 -6.27 20.62 2.41
C ILE A 193 -6.38 19.73 3.64
N MET A 194 -6.60 20.32 4.80
CA MET A 194 -6.76 19.62 6.08
C MET A 194 -8.21 19.64 6.53
N GLY A 195 -8.60 18.64 7.31
CA GLY A 195 -9.91 18.56 7.93
C GLY A 195 -10.33 17.12 8.17
N GLU A 196 -11.22 16.93 9.12
CA GLU A 196 -11.76 15.60 9.46
C GLU A 196 -12.39 14.90 8.24
N SER A 197 -12.61 13.59 8.36
CA SER A 197 -13.32 12.85 7.30
C SER A 197 -14.73 13.42 7.11
N GLY A 198 -15.18 13.51 5.86
CA GLY A 198 -16.52 14.05 5.53
C GLY A 198 -16.65 15.58 5.53
N THR A 199 -15.58 16.35 5.77
CA THR A 199 -15.66 17.84 5.78
C THR A 199 -15.82 18.47 4.39
N GLY A 200 -15.60 17.71 3.30
CA GLY A 200 -15.72 18.19 1.93
C GLY A 200 -14.40 18.58 1.26
N LYS A 201 -13.26 17.99 1.69
CA LYS A 201 -11.93 18.25 1.12
C LYS A 201 -11.88 18.08 -0.39
N GLU A 202 -12.53 17.04 -0.91
CA GLU A 202 -12.60 16.78 -2.34
C GLU A 202 -13.33 17.90 -3.10
N LEU A 203 -14.43 18.45 -2.54
CA LEU A 203 -15.16 19.57 -3.15
C LEU A 203 -14.31 20.84 -3.25
N ILE A 204 -13.47 21.10 -2.24
CA ILE A 204 -12.50 22.21 -2.27
C ILE A 204 -11.40 21.95 -3.32
N ALA A 205 -10.90 20.73 -3.44
CA ALA A 205 -9.92 20.39 -4.48
C ALA A 205 -10.51 20.57 -5.88
N GLN A 206 -11.76 20.16 -6.09
CA GLN A 206 -12.50 20.36 -7.34
C GLN A 206 -12.76 21.85 -7.63
N LEU A 207 -13.08 22.66 -6.60
CA LEU A 207 -13.22 24.11 -6.72
C LEU A 207 -11.90 24.74 -7.17
N ILE A 208 -10.79 24.42 -6.51
CA ILE A 208 -9.47 24.90 -6.89
C ILE A 208 -9.15 24.55 -8.34
N GLN A 209 -9.46 23.33 -8.77
CA GLN A 209 -9.26 22.92 -10.16
C GLN A 209 -10.13 23.72 -11.13
N SER A 210 -11.44 23.84 -10.85
CA SER A 210 -12.41 24.46 -11.76
C SER A 210 -12.18 25.97 -11.96
N GLU A 211 -11.54 26.63 -11.00
CA GLU A 211 -11.22 28.07 -11.07
C GLU A 211 -9.73 28.33 -11.40
N SER A 212 -8.93 27.26 -11.63
CA SER A 212 -7.50 27.39 -11.94
C SER A 212 -7.23 27.69 -13.41
N ASN A 213 -5.98 28.10 -13.69
CA ASN A 213 -5.46 28.21 -15.06
C ASN A 213 -5.41 26.87 -15.80
N ARG A 214 -5.57 25.75 -15.07
CA ARG A 214 -5.59 24.35 -15.58
C ARG A 214 -7.00 23.75 -15.63
N LYS A 215 -8.06 24.57 -15.51
CA LYS A 215 -9.46 24.13 -15.44
C LYS A 215 -9.92 23.26 -16.62
N ASN A 216 -9.34 23.44 -17.78
CA ASN A 216 -9.64 22.67 -19.00
C ASN A 216 -8.73 21.44 -19.15
N ASN A 217 -7.76 21.25 -18.25
CA ASN A 217 -6.82 20.15 -18.31
C ASN A 217 -7.26 19.00 -17.38
N VAL A 218 -6.58 17.89 -17.50
CA VAL A 218 -6.89 16.66 -16.75
C VAL A 218 -6.82 16.90 -15.24
N PHE A 219 -7.88 16.49 -14.54
CA PHE A 219 -7.91 16.39 -13.07
C PHE A 219 -7.97 14.92 -12.69
N VAL A 220 -6.97 14.44 -11.97
CA VAL A 220 -6.86 13.03 -11.55
C VAL A 220 -6.94 12.97 -10.05
N THR A 221 -7.75 12.07 -9.52
CA THR A 221 -7.84 11.79 -8.10
C THR A 221 -7.25 10.42 -7.79
N LEU A 222 -6.43 10.34 -6.75
CA LEU A 222 -5.91 9.11 -6.19
C LEU A 222 -6.15 9.10 -4.68
N ASN A 223 -6.88 8.11 -4.17
CA ASN A 223 -6.99 7.88 -2.73
C ASN A 223 -5.83 6.98 -2.28
N CYS A 224 -4.96 7.48 -1.38
CA CYS A 224 -3.79 6.77 -0.89
C CYS A 224 -4.14 5.72 0.18
N GLY A 225 -5.28 5.83 0.86
CA GLY A 225 -5.71 4.87 1.89
C GLY A 225 -6.36 3.61 1.32
N ALA A 226 -6.84 3.67 0.07
CA ALA A 226 -7.57 2.56 -0.56
C ALA A 226 -6.66 1.56 -1.30
N LEU A 227 -5.34 1.80 -1.37
CA LEU A 227 -4.42 1.05 -2.21
C LEU A 227 -3.23 0.51 -1.40
N THR A 228 -2.72 -0.65 -1.81
CA THR A 228 -1.43 -1.16 -1.31
C THR A 228 -0.26 -0.32 -1.85
N GLU A 229 0.91 -0.41 -1.21
CA GLU A 229 2.11 0.31 -1.61
C GLU A 229 2.48 0.08 -3.08
N THR A 230 2.47 -1.18 -3.52
CA THR A 230 2.77 -1.58 -4.91
C THR A 230 1.80 -0.93 -5.91
N LEU A 231 0.52 -0.81 -5.52
CA LEU A 231 -0.50 -0.18 -6.36
C LEU A 231 -0.38 1.34 -6.40
N ILE A 232 -0.03 1.98 -5.28
CA ILE A 232 0.27 3.41 -5.25
C ILE A 232 1.47 3.70 -6.18
N ASP A 233 2.54 2.90 -6.07
CA ASP A 233 3.74 3.05 -6.90
C ASP A 233 3.42 2.93 -8.40
N SER A 234 2.75 1.85 -8.78
CA SER A 234 2.36 1.61 -10.17
C SER A 234 1.34 2.64 -10.69
N SER A 235 0.43 3.13 -9.84
CA SER A 235 -0.56 4.12 -10.21
C SER A 235 0.05 5.50 -10.42
N LEU A 236 0.92 5.94 -9.52
CA LEU A 236 1.56 7.25 -9.59
C LEU A 236 2.59 7.32 -10.70
N PHE A 237 3.51 6.34 -10.74
CA PHE A 237 4.68 6.41 -11.59
C PHE A 237 4.54 5.61 -12.89
N GLY A 238 3.58 4.67 -12.95
CA GLY A 238 3.44 3.75 -14.07
C GLY A 238 4.41 2.57 -14.01
N THR A 239 4.27 1.63 -14.94
CA THR A 239 5.05 0.39 -14.98
C THR A 239 5.58 0.12 -16.36
N ILE A 240 6.66 -0.66 -16.46
CA ILE A 240 7.05 -1.36 -17.66
C ILE A 240 6.74 -2.84 -17.54
N LYS A 241 6.61 -3.53 -18.65
CA LYS A 241 6.41 -4.98 -18.66
C LYS A 241 7.54 -5.69 -17.89
N GLY A 242 7.16 -6.54 -16.93
CA GLY A 242 8.12 -7.30 -16.14
C GLY A 242 8.69 -6.55 -14.92
N ALA A 243 8.21 -5.35 -14.59
CA ALA A 243 8.61 -4.62 -13.38
C ALA A 243 8.28 -5.40 -12.10
N PHE A 244 7.17 -6.11 -12.10
CA PHE A 244 6.74 -7.08 -11.08
C PHE A 244 5.77 -8.07 -11.73
N THR A 245 5.27 -9.03 -10.96
CA THR A 245 4.36 -10.08 -11.44
C THR A 245 3.08 -9.48 -12.02
N GLY A 246 2.81 -9.79 -13.29
CA GLY A 246 1.63 -9.31 -13.99
C GLY A 246 1.69 -7.83 -14.35
N ALA A 247 2.85 -7.19 -14.22
CA ALA A 247 3.06 -5.83 -14.68
C ALA A 247 3.09 -5.78 -16.22
N ASP A 248 2.17 -5.01 -16.78
CA ASP A 248 2.17 -4.58 -18.16
C ASP A 248 2.69 -3.14 -18.29
N ASN A 249 2.97 -2.72 -19.53
CA ASN A 249 3.28 -1.32 -19.80
C ASN A 249 2.06 -0.46 -19.45
N SER A 250 2.15 0.32 -18.39
CA SER A 250 1.09 1.23 -17.96
C SER A 250 1.64 2.61 -17.68
N GLN A 251 0.92 3.61 -18.16
CA GLN A 251 1.18 5.02 -17.88
C GLN A 251 0.73 5.35 -16.45
N GLY A 252 1.60 6.02 -15.67
CA GLY A 252 1.26 6.51 -14.33
C GLY A 252 0.44 7.81 -14.34
N TYR A 253 -0.16 8.15 -13.20
CA TYR A 253 -0.93 9.39 -13.07
C TYR A 253 -0.08 10.65 -13.23
N LEU A 254 1.18 10.64 -12.83
CA LEU A 254 2.08 11.77 -13.06
C LEU A 254 2.31 12.03 -14.55
N GLU A 255 2.35 10.99 -15.36
CA GLU A 255 2.46 11.11 -16.82
C GLU A 255 1.12 11.49 -17.44
N PHE A 256 0.02 10.86 -16.99
CA PHE A 256 -1.33 11.09 -17.51
C PHE A 256 -1.85 12.49 -17.20
N ALA A 257 -1.53 13.04 -16.02
CA ALA A 257 -1.93 14.38 -15.59
C ALA A 257 -0.98 15.49 -16.07
N ASN A 258 -0.08 15.20 -16.99
CA ASN A 258 0.85 16.23 -17.50
C ASN A 258 0.10 17.46 -18.05
N GLY A 259 0.48 18.63 -17.60
CA GLY A 259 -0.22 19.90 -17.86
C GLY A 259 -1.45 20.15 -16.98
N GLY A 260 -1.92 19.12 -16.24
CA GLY A 260 -3.11 19.15 -15.40
C GLY A 260 -2.83 19.19 -13.90
N THR A 261 -3.74 18.58 -13.13
CA THR A 261 -3.68 18.54 -11.66
C THR A 261 -3.89 17.12 -11.15
N LEU A 262 -3.11 16.72 -10.16
CA LEU A 262 -3.24 15.46 -9.43
C LEU A 262 -3.66 15.77 -7.99
N PHE A 263 -4.80 15.22 -7.58
CA PHE A 263 -5.31 15.27 -6.22
C PHE A 263 -5.02 13.95 -5.50
N LEU A 264 -4.30 14.03 -4.40
CA LEU A 264 -3.95 12.90 -3.55
C LEU A 264 -4.77 12.98 -2.27
N ASP A 265 -5.80 12.15 -2.17
CA ASP A 265 -6.65 12.07 -0.98
C ASP A 265 -6.06 11.08 0.03
N GLU A 266 -6.40 11.28 1.32
CA GLU A 266 -5.87 10.49 2.44
C GLU A 266 -4.34 10.36 2.42
N PHE A 267 -3.67 11.47 2.15
CA PHE A 267 -2.21 11.52 1.97
C PHE A 267 -1.44 11.04 3.21
N ASN A 268 -2.03 11.14 4.40
CA ASN A 268 -1.49 10.57 5.64
C ASN A 268 -1.24 9.05 5.58
N SER A 269 -1.92 8.34 4.67
CA SER A 269 -1.75 6.89 4.44
C SER A 269 -0.66 6.54 3.41
N MET A 270 0.02 7.56 2.84
CA MET A 270 1.08 7.31 1.84
C MET A 270 2.31 6.65 2.47
N PRO A 271 2.76 5.48 1.95
CA PRO A 271 3.94 4.79 2.46
C PRO A 271 5.21 5.65 2.42
N PRO A 272 6.13 5.53 3.40
CA PRO A 272 7.36 6.33 3.45
C PRO A 272 8.24 6.25 2.20
N SER A 273 8.31 5.08 1.56
CA SER A 273 9.03 4.87 0.29
C SER A 273 8.47 5.73 -0.84
N MET A 274 7.13 5.84 -0.92
CA MET A 274 6.43 6.65 -1.91
C MET A 274 6.61 8.15 -1.64
N GLN A 275 6.65 8.55 -0.38
CA GLN A 275 6.93 9.92 0.01
C GLN A 275 8.30 10.40 -0.51
N VAL A 276 9.33 9.54 -0.47
CA VAL A 276 10.66 9.85 -1.02
C VAL A 276 10.61 10.06 -2.54
N LYS A 277 9.89 9.20 -3.27
CA LYS A 277 9.75 9.33 -4.73
C LYS A 277 8.98 10.59 -5.11
N LEU A 278 7.90 10.89 -4.38
CA LEU A 278 7.10 12.10 -4.60
C LEU A 278 7.89 13.37 -4.30
N LEU A 279 8.70 13.38 -3.24
CA LEU A 279 9.59 14.50 -2.93
C LEU A 279 10.56 14.79 -4.09
N ARG A 280 11.20 13.76 -4.64
CA ARG A 280 12.09 13.89 -5.80
C ARG A 280 11.35 14.46 -7.01
N PHE A 281 10.13 14.00 -7.26
CA PHE A 281 9.29 14.57 -8.32
C PHE A 281 8.96 16.04 -8.09
N LEU A 282 8.59 16.44 -6.88
CA LEU A 282 8.29 17.84 -6.54
C LEU A 282 9.51 18.76 -6.70
N GLN A 283 10.73 18.23 -6.46
CA GLN A 283 11.98 18.97 -6.59
C GLN A 283 12.40 19.15 -8.06
N ASN A 284 12.37 18.07 -8.83
CA ASN A 284 13.02 18.00 -10.15
C ASN A 284 12.01 17.93 -11.30
N ARG A 285 10.72 17.72 -11.03
CA ARG A 285 9.69 17.45 -12.05
C ARG A 285 9.98 16.21 -12.91
N THR A 286 10.86 15.31 -12.41
CA THR A 286 11.26 14.07 -13.07
C THR A 286 10.90 12.86 -12.22
N PHE A 287 10.58 11.77 -12.89
CA PHE A 287 10.31 10.48 -12.27
C PHE A 287 10.65 9.34 -13.24
N SER A 288 10.66 8.10 -12.77
CA SER A 288 10.84 6.92 -13.61
C SER A 288 9.68 5.95 -13.38
N ARG A 289 9.27 5.22 -14.42
CA ARG A 289 8.31 4.13 -14.27
C ARG A 289 8.94 3.01 -13.45
N VAL A 290 8.12 2.30 -12.70
CA VAL A 290 8.55 1.12 -11.93
C VAL A 290 9.20 0.10 -12.89
N GLY A 291 10.40 -0.37 -12.53
CA GLY A 291 11.21 -1.27 -13.35
C GLY A 291 12.01 -0.60 -14.47
N SER A 292 11.89 0.72 -14.67
CA SER A 292 12.60 1.44 -15.74
C SER A 292 13.64 2.42 -15.19
N PRO A 293 14.88 2.44 -15.71
CA PRO A 293 15.85 3.48 -15.38
C PRO A 293 15.60 4.79 -16.16
N LYS A 294 14.70 4.78 -17.15
CA LYS A 294 14.42 5.94 -17.99
C LYS A 294 13.69 7.03 -17.20
N GLN A 295 14.26 8.21 -17.15
CA GLN A 295 13.62 9.38 -16.55
C GLN A 295 12.60 10.00 -17.53
N LEU A 296 11.45 10.39 -16.98
CA LEU A 296 10.38 11.12 -17.62
C LEU A 296 10.20 12.45 -16.90
N THR A 297 9.71 13.45 -17.63
CA THR A 297 9.39 14.77 -17.08
C THR A 297 7.88 14.99 -17.12
N SER A 298 7.33 15.68 -16.12
CA SER A 298 5.91 16.03 -16.12
C SER A 298 5.68 17.34 -15.36
N ASP A 299 4.81 18.20 -15.91
CA ASP A 299 4.33 19.41 -15.23
C ASP A 299 2.93 19.16 -14.68
N VAL A 300 2.87 18.73 -13.43
CA VAL A 300 1.61 18.43 -12.72
C VAL A 300 1.51 19.33 -11.50
N ARG A 301 0.35 19.98 -11.33
CA ARG A 301 -0.01 20.65 -10.07
C ARG A 301 -0.44 19.57 -9.07
N ILE A 302 0.06 19.65 -7.85
CA ILE A 302 -0.27 18.69 -6.78
C ILE A 302 -1.20 19.38 -5.76
N ILE A 303 -2.30 18.72 -5.43
CA ILE A 303 -3.18 19.03 -4.31
C ILE A 303 -3.24 17.80 -3.43
N VAL A 304 -3.07 17.94 -2.12
CA VAL A 304 -3.14 16.81 -1.17
C VAL A 304 -4.19 17.08 -0.11
N ALA A 305 -4.90 16.04 0.33
CA ALA A 305 -5.83 16.11 1.44
C ALA A 305 -5.37 15.21 2.59
N MET A 306 -5.49 15.70 3.81
CA MET A 306 -5.15 14.98 5.04
C MET A 306 -6.31 15.08 6.05
N ASN A 307 -6.55 14.00 6.79
CA ASN A 307 -7.56 13.96 7.85
C ASN A 307 -6.94 13.97 9.26
N GLU A 308 -5.61 13.91 9.34
CA GLU A 308 -4.83 14.00 10.57
C GLU A 308 -3.91 15.21 10.57
N ASN A 309 -3.54 15.68 11.78
CA ASN A 309 -2.62 16.81 11.93
C ASN A 309 -1.20 16.44 11.43
N PRO A 310 -0.67 17.14 10.42
CA PRO A 310 0.62 16.80 9.82
C PRO A 310 1.80 16.85 10.80
N LEU A 311 1.79 17.76 11.76
CA LEU A 311 2.87 17.87 12.75
C LEU A 311 2.95 16.64 13.64
N ARG A 312 1.78 16.12 14.04
CA ARG A 312 1.72 14.84 14.80
C ARG A 312 2.22 13.66 13.97
N LEU A 313 1.94 13.63 12.67
CA LEU A 313 2.42 12.58 11.77
C LEU A 313 3.96 12.66 11.59
N ILE A 314 4.51 13.88 11.55
CA ILE A 314 5.96 14.11 11.51
C ILE A 314 6.62 13.62 12.81
N GLU A 315 6.05 13.96 13.97
CA GLU A 315 6.54 13.50 15.27
C GLU A 315 6.51 11.95 15.40
N LYS A 316 5.47 11.31 14.86
CA LYS A 316 5.36 9.84 14.80
C LYS A 316 6.30 9.19 13.75
N GLY A 317 6.95 9.98 12.90
CA GLY A 317 7.80 9.48 11.82
C GLY A 317 7.06 8.86 10.63
N THR A 318 5.72 8.99 10.56
CA THR A 318 4.90 8.47 9.46
C THR A 318 4.84 9.43 8.27
N LEU A 319 5.06 10.73 8.51
CA LEU A 319 5.15 11.75 7.47
C LEU A 319 6.54 12.41 7.52
N ARG A 320 7.20 12.51 6.37
CA ARG A 320 8.48 13.21 6.25
C ARG A 320 8.29 14.73 6.31
N ALA A 321 9.05 15.39 7.17
CA ALA A 321 9.00 16.85 7.32
C ALA A 321 9.39 17.59 6.03
N ASP A 322 10.43 17.09 5.32
CA ASP A 322 10.92 17.70 4.07
C ASP A 322 9.86 17.67 2.95
N LEU A 323 9.09 16.60 2.85
CA LEU A 323 7.98 16.50 1.92
C LEU A 323 6.83 17.44 2.30
N TYR A 324 6.44 17.44 3.59
CA TYR A 324 5.35 18.29 4.08
C TYR A 324 5.62 19.77 3.78
N TRP A 325 6.79 20.27 4.13
CA TRP A 325 7.14 21.68 3.89
C TRP A 325 7.23 22.04 2.41
N ARG A 326 7.51 21.06 1.55
CA ARG A 326 7.48 21.27 0.09
C ARG A 326 6.07 21.33 -0.48
N LEU A 327 5.11 20.63 0.14
CA LEU A 327 3.70 20.63 -0.23
C LEU A 327 2.94 21.82 0.38
N CYS A 328 3.29 22.23 1.59
CA CYS A 328 2.58 23.22 2.38
C CYS A 328 2.92 24.68 1.96
N VAL A 329 2.79 24.96 0.64
CA VAL A 329 2.91 26.32 0.11
C VAL A 329 1.57 27.05 0.18
N GLY A 330 0.48 26.36 -0.20
CA GLY A 330 -0.89 26.78 0.06
C GLY A 330 -1.51 25.84 1.10
N GLN A 331 -2.25 26.38 2.06
CA GLN A 331 -2.90 25.61 3.11
C GLN A 331 -4.34 26.04 3.27
N ILE A 332 -5.22 25.05 3.38
CA ILE A 332 -6.65 25.23 3.66
C ILE A 332 -7.03 24.25 4.77
N GLU A 333 -7.72 24.75 5.80
CA GLU A 333 -8.25 23.92 6.88
C GLU A 333 -9.76 24.01 6.92
N LEU A 334 -10.43 22.86 6.79
CA LEU A 334 -11.88 22.77 6.77
C LEU A 334 -12.41 22.46 8.16
N PRO A 335 -13.37 23.26 8.66
CA PRO A 335 -14.01 23.01 9.94
C PRO A 335 -14.91 21.78 9.86
N PRO A 336 -15.00 20.98 10.92
CA PRO A 336 -16.00 19.93 11.03
C PRO A 336 -17.40 20.52 11.10
N LEU A 337 -18.43 19.72 10.79
CA LEU A 337 -19.82 20.18 10.71
C LEU A 337 -20.33 20.78 12.04
N ARG A 338 -19.83 20.29 13.18
CA ARG A 338 -20.15 20.83 14.53
C ARG A 338 -19.72 22.29 14.74
N GLU A 339 -18.76 22.80 13.97
CA GLU A 339 -18.27 24.20 14.00
C GLU A 339 -18.93 25.10 12.94
N ARG A 340 -19.80 24.52 12.07
CA ARG A 340 -20.60 25.22 11.05
C ARG A 340 -22.06 24.78 11.09
N ARG A 341 -22.67 24.89 12.26
CA ARG A 341 -24.03 24.38 12.50
C ARG A 341 -25.11 25.01 11.60
N GLU A 342 -24.85 26.21 11.09
CA GLU A 342 -25.70 26.93 10.13
C GLU A 342 -25.87 26.18 8.81
N ASP A 343 -24.92 25.29 8.47
CA ASP A 343 -24.97 24.50 7.25
C ASP A 343 -25.85 23.25 7.39
N ILE A 344 -26.10 22.77 8.63
CA ILE A 344 -26.87 21.53 8.86
C ILE A 344 -28.26 21.57 8.18
N PRO A 345 -29.06 22.64 8.34
CA PRO A 345 -30.39 22.67 7.68
C PRO A 345 -30.34 22.74 6.15
N LEU A 346 -29.17 23.00 5.56
CA LEU A 346 -28.98 23.07 4.11
C LEU A 346 -28.52 21.73 3.52
N LEU A 347 -28.01 20.85 4.37
CA LEU A 347 -27.44 19.56 3.97
C LEU A 347 -28.41 18.40 4.23
N VAL A 348 -29.50 18.65 4.95
CA VAL A 348 -30.60 17.73 5.22
C VAL A 348 -31.77 18.05 4.29
#